data_816cbd5170dca68867f3112911b0e35e
#
_entry.id   816cbd5170dca68867f3112911b0e35e
#
_cell.length_a   1.000
_cell.length_b   1.000
_cell.length_c   1.000
_cell.angle_alpha   90.00
_cell.angle_beta   90.00
_cell.angle_gamma   90.00
#
_symmetry.space_group_name_H-M   'P 1'
#
loop_
_entity.id
_entity.type
_entity.pdbx_description
1 polymer ?
#
loop_
_entity_poly.entity_id
_entity_poly.type
_entity_poly.pdbx_seq_one_letter_code
_entity_poly.pdbx_strand_id
1 'polypeptide(L)'
;MAIPDVNLRELNIKSSMILHLTSTIEITLYRDLEEKMKTQQKIFMNRELSWLKFNERVLEEAENREVPLCERLTFASIYQSNLDEFFMVRVGSLIDQMLLDKNMKENKTKMTPQEQIDAIIPQVQKLNRRKDSVYEEMMDSLKEHNIHLVNFQKISKKESEYLRAYFQAEIAPLISPTIIGKRQPFPFLKNKEIYAVAVLETKNGKEKLGIIPCGNETFDRLINISGKDAYMLSEEMILHYVPRIFKGYHVKAKTLIRITRNADIDADALYDEDLDYRDFMTE
;
A
#
# COMPACT_ATOMS: atom_id res chain seq x y z
N MET A 1 -5.11 -76.25 -44.23
CA MET A 1 -5.52 -74.88 -44.48
C MET A 1 -4.41 -73.98 -44.08
N ALA A 2 -3.60 -73.49 -45.03
CA ALA A 2 -2.38 -72.71 -44.78
C ALA A 2 -2.79 -71.27 -44.54
N ILE A 3 -2.24 -70.71 -43.48
CA ILE A 3 -2.39 -69.24 -43.15
C ILE A 3 -1.51 -68.48 -44.15
N PRO A 4 -1.99 -67.46 -44.83
CA PRO A 4 -1.15 -66.66 -45.78
C PRO A 4 -0.11 -65.87 -45.01
N ASP A 5 1.12 -65.88 -45.56
CA ASP A 5 2.25 -65.07 -45.06
C ASP A 5 1.90 -63.57 -45.11
N VAL A 6 1.76 -62.98 -43.93
CA VAL A 6 1.56 -61.55 -43.76
C VAL A 6 2.94 -60.90 -43.89
N ASN A 7 3.10 -60.08 -44.92
CA ASN A 7 4.35 -59.38 -45.22
C ASN A 7 4.69 -58.34 -44.13
N LEU A 8 5.57 -58.69 -43.20
CA LEU A 8 5.98 -57.87 -42.06
C LEU A 8 6.52 -56.46 -42.46
N ARG A 9 6.95 -56.27 -43.72
CA ARG A 9 7.35 -54.95 -44.24
C ARG A 9 6.16 -53.99 -44.45
N GLU A 10 4.99 -54.49 -44.82
CA GLU A 10 3.76 -53.65 -44.95
C GLU A 10 3.17 -53.28 -43.59
N LEU A 11 3.30 -54.14 -42.60
CA LEU A 11 2.89 -53.83 -41.21
C LEU A 11 3.81 -52.75 -40.60
N ASN A 12 5.09 -52.80 -40.84
CA ASN A 12 6.04 -51.78 -40.35
C ASN A 12 5.83 -50.41 -40.99
N ILE A 13 5.47 -50.35 -42.29
CA ILE A 13 5.15 -49.09 -42.97
C ILE A 13 3.82 -48.51 -42.44
N LYS A 14 2.83 -49.32 -42.21
CA LYS A 14 1.54 -48.88 -41.60
C LYS A 14 1.71 -48.44 -40.17
N SER A 15 2.48 -49.16 -39.35
CA SER A 15 2.79 -48.76 -37.97
C SER A 15 3.55 -47.45 -37.91
N SER A 16 4.56 -47.26 -38.79
CA SER A 16 5.31 -45.99 -38.85
C SER A 16 4.44 -44.82 -39.29
N MET A 17 3.55 -45.02 -40.28
CA MET A 17 2.57 -44.01 -40.69
C MET A 17 1.54 -43.69 -39.61
N ILE A 18 1.06 -44.68 -38.87
CA ILE A 18 0.12 -44.47 -37.77
C ILE A 18 0.80 -43.74 -36.62
N LEU A 19 2.04 -44.07 -36.25
CA LEU A 19 2.83 -43.36 -35.26
C LEU A 19 3.12 -41.92 -35.67
N HIS A 20 3.36 -41.66 -36.95
CA HIS A 20 3.59 -40.29 -37.47
C HIS A 20 2.29 -39.47 -37.51
N LEU A 21 1.16 -40.10 -37.86
CA LEU A 21 -0.16 -39.45 -37.83
C LEU A 21 -0.62 -39.16 -36.41
N THR A 22 -0.43 -40.07 -35.44
CA THR A 22 -0.76 -39.82 -34.03
C THR A 22 0.10 -38.69 -33.42
N SER A 23 1.40 -38.67 -33.67
CA SER A 23 2.29 -37.60 -33.21
C SER A 23 1.91 -36.23 -33.83
N THR A 24 1.52 -36.20 -35.10
CA THR A 24 1.10 -34.97 -35.81
C THR A 24 -0.28 -34.48 -35.27
N ILE A 25 -1.20 -35.40 -35.01
CA ILE A 25 -2.51 -35.07 -34.39
C ILE A 25 -2.33 -34.56 -32.96
N GLU A 26 -1.47 -35.21 -32.15
CA GLU A 26 -1.16 -34.73 -30.80
C GLU A 26 -0.51 -33.34 -30.80
N ILE A 27 0.44 -33.07 -31.68
CA ILE A 27 1.07 -31.75 -31.81
C ILE A 27 0.05 -30.69 -32.25
N THR A 28 -0.87 -31.02 -33.17
CA THR A 28 -1.90 -30.12 -33.65
C THR A 28 -2.91 -29.83 -32.54
N LEU A 29 -3.35 -30.83 -31.79
CA LEU A 29 -4.23 -30.69 -30.63
C LEU A 29 -3.58 -29.85 -29.52
N TYR A 30 -2.28 -30.05 -29.25
CA TYR A 30 -1.53 -29.24 -28.29
C TYR A 30 -1.46 -27.78 -28.73
N ARG A 31 -1.20 -27.50 -30.01
CA ARG A 31 -1.22 -26.13 -30.55
C ARG A 31 -2.58 -25.48 -30.45
N ASP A 32 -3.65 -26.17 -30.83
CA ASP A 32 -5.02 -25.65 -30.74
C ASP A 32 -5.44 -25.40 -29.28
N LEU A 33 -4.99 -26.24 -28.36
CA LEU A 33 -5.19 -26.03 -26.92
C LEU A 33 -4.41 -24.85 -26.39
N GLU A 34 -3.14 -24.69 -26.81
CA GLU A 34 -2.34 -23.51 -26.46
C GLU A 34 -2.91 -22.20 -27.03
N GLU A 35 -3.38 -22.21 -28.28
CA GLU A 35 -4.04 -21.03 -28.87
C GLU A 35 -5.37 -20.71 -28.17
N LYS A 36 -6.17 -21.71 -27.86
CA LYS A 36 -7.39 -21.53 -27.06
C LYS A 36 -7.09 -21.01 -25.66
N MET A 37 -6.06 -21.53 -25.00
CA MET A 37 -5.61 -21.04 -23.69
C MET A 37 -5.09 -19.60 -23.76
N LYS A 38 -4.27 -19.24 -24.78
CA LYS A 38 -3.80 -17.88 -25.02
C LYS A 38 -4.94 -16.91 -25.36
N THR A 39 -5.97 -17.38 -26.05
CA THR A 39 -7.18 -16.60 -26.38
C THR A 39 -8.04 -16.40 -25.14
N GLN A 40 -8.21 -17.42 -24.28
CA GLN A 40 -8.89 -17.29 -23.00
C GLN A 40 -8.17 -16.34 -22.05
N GLN A 41 -6.83 -16.36 -22.00
CA GLN A 41 -6.04 -15.42 -21.19
C GLN A 41 -6.26 -13.96 -21.61
N LYS A 42 -6.56 -13.68 -22.90
CA LYS A 42 -6.88 -12.33 -23.38
C LYS A 42 -8.31 -11.87 -23.03
N ILE A 43 -9.21 -12.79 -22.76
CA ILE A 43 -10.62 -12.48 -22.45
C ILE A 43 -10.81 -12.13 -20.96
N PHE A 44 -9.99 -12.71 -20.08
CA PHE A 44 -10.11 -12.51 -18.64
C PHE A 44 -9.07 -11.50 -18.16
N MET A 45 -9.52 -10.53 -17.37
CA MET A 45 -8.64 -9.67 -16.58
C MET A 45 -8.31 -10.37 -15.26
N ASN A 46 -7.08 -10.19 -14.78
CA ASN A 46 -6.70 -10.62 -13.43
C ASN A 46 -7.65 -10.02 -12.39
N ARG A 47 -8.01 -10.81 -11.39
CA ARG A 47 -8.99 -10.43 -10.36
C ARG A 47 -8.57 -9.17 -9.61
N GLU A 48 -7.30 -9.04 -9.26
CA GLU A 48 -6.77 -7.92 -8.49
C GLU A 48 -6.71 -6.64 -9.34
N LEU A 49 -6.32 -6.75 -10.60
CA LEU A 49 -6.37 -5.63 -11.54
C LEU A 49 -7.81 -5.20 -11.86
N SER A 50 -8.75 -6.15 -11.90
CA SER A 50 -10.18 -5.86 -12.04
C SER A 50 -10.71 -5.09 -10.82
N TRP A 51 -10.26 -5.47 -9.62
CA TRP A 51 -10.61 -4.76 -8.40
C TRP A 51 -10.08 -3.32 -8.39
N LEU A 52 -8.85 -3.09 -8.87
CA LEU A 52 -8.32 -1.73 -9.02
C LEU A 52 -9.17 -0.89 -9.99
N LYS A 53 -9.72 -1.49 -11.05
CA LYS A 53 -10.67 -0.84 -11.96
C LYS A 53 -11.99 -0.46 -11.27
N PHE A 54 -12.45 -1.29 -10.33
CA PHE A 54 -13.59 -0.92 -9.50
C PHE A 54 -13.27 0.29 -8.62
N ASN A 55 -12.13 0.29 -7.93
CA ASN A 55 -11.73 1.40 -7.06
C ASN A 55 -11.40 2.69 -7.85
N GLU A 56 -10.94 2.56 -9.11
CA GLU A 56 -10.79 3.69 -10.04
C GLU A 56 -12.14 4.42 -10.25
N ARG A 57 -13.27 3.71 -10.38
CA ARG A 57 -14.60 4.32 -10.51
C ARG A 57 -15.01 5.10 -9.25
N VAL A 58 -14.58 4.65 -8.07
CA VAL A 58 -14.80 5.43 -6.83
C VAL A 58 -14.02 6.75 -6.87
N LEU A 59 -12.81 6.73 -7.44
CA LEU A 59 -12.01 7.95 -7.64
C LEU A 59 -12.64 8.88 -8.67
N GLU A 60 -13.28 8.35 -9.73
CA GLU A 60 -14.00 9.12 -10.74
C GLU A 60 -15.16 9.94 -10.13
N GLU A 61 -15.84 9.42 -9.11
CA GLU A 61 -16.85 10.20 -8.37
C GLU A 61 -16.23 11.37 -7.59
N ALA A 62 -15.01 11.20 -7.06
CA ALA A 62 -14.27 12.31 -6.45
C ALA A 62 -13.81 13.35 -7.48
N GLU A 63 -13.55 12.95 -8.72
CA GLU A 63 -13.18 13.83 -9.84
C GLU A 63 -14.39 14.59 -10.41
N ASN A 64 -15.58 14.03 -10.31
CA ASN A 64 -16.79 14.58 -10.91
C ASN A 64 -17.23 15.87 -10.21
N ARG A 65 -17.15 17.01 -10.92
CA ARG A 65 -17.50 18.35 -10.40
C ARG A 65 -19.00 18.58 -10.20
N GLU A 66 -19.84 17.71 -10.74
CA GLU A 66 -21.30 17.75 -10.50
C GLU A 66 -21.65 17.21 -9.11
N VAL A 67 -20.75 16.42 -8.50
CA VAL A 67 -20.89 15.93 -7.13
C VAL A 67 -20.51 17.05 -6.15
N PRO A 68 -21.31 17.29 -5.08
CA PRO A 68 -20.99 18.28 -4.06
C PRO A 68 -19.60 18.10 -3.44
N LEU A 69 -18.88 19.19 -3.14
CA LEU A 69 -17.49 19.17 -2.70
C LEU A 69 -17.23 18.24 -1.49
N CYS A 70 -18.10 18.26 -0.48
CA CYS A 70 -17.95 17.38 0.69
C CYS A 70 -18.14 15.90 0.35
N GLU A 71 -19.03 15.58 -0.59
CA GLU A 71 -19.22 14.22 -1.07
C GLU A 71 -18.00 13.75 -1.89
N ARG A 72 -17.42 14.64 -2.71
CA ARG A 72 -16.16 14.35 -3.41
C ARG A 72 -15.04 14.00 -2.45
N LEU A 73 -14.90 14.73 -1.34
CA LEU A 73 -13.94 14.41 -0.26
C LEU A 73 -14.23 13.04 0.36
N THR A 74 -15.51 12.73 0.55
CA THR A 74 -15.94 11.42 1.05
C THR A 74 -15.54 10.30 0.08
N PHE A 75 -15.78 10.46 -1.22
CA PHE A 75 -15.35 9.48 -2.23
C PHE A 75 -13.84 9.31 -2.28
N ALA A 76 -13.05 10.38 -2.16
CA ALA A 76 -11.59 10.30 -2.07
C ALA A 76 -11.13 9.53 -0.82
N SER A 77 -11.83 9.70 0.31
CA SER A 77 -11.60 8.94 1.54
C SER A 77 -11.94 7.45 1.38
N ILE A 78 -13.08 7.14 0.75
CA ILE A 78 -13.49 5.77 0.44
C ILE A 78 -12.46 5.11 -0.48
N TYR A 79 -12.02 5.80 -1.54
CA TYR A 79 -10.96 5.30 -2.43
C TYR A 79 -9.72 4.89 -1.65
N GLN A 80 -9.25 5.75 -0.74
CA GLN A 80 -8.06 5.48 0.08
C GLN A 80 -8.28 4.32 1.06
N SER A 81 -9.43 4.28 1.72
CA SER A 81 -9.78 3.19 2.66
C SER A 81 -9.87 1.84 1.96
N ASN A 82 -10.47 1.80 0.78
CA ASN A 82 -10.53 0.62 -0.07
C ASN A 82 -9.12 0.15 -0.48
N LEU A 83 -8.25 1.09 -0.85
CA LEU A 83 -6.88 0.78 -1.24
C LEU A 83 -6.06 0.23 -0.05
N ASP A 84 -6.24 0.78 1.15
CA ASP A 84 -5.61 0.24 2.35
C ASP A 84 -6.03 -1.20 2.60
N GLU A 85 -7.33 -1.50 2.53
CA GLU A 85 -7.84 -2.86 2.69
C GLU A 85 -7.34 -3.80 1.59
N PHE A 86 -7.25 -3.32 0.35
CA PHE A 86 -6.68 -4.08 -0.75
C PHE A 86 -5.23 -4.51 -0.49
N PHE A 87 -4.40 -3.60 0.03
CA PHE A 87 -3.03 -3.93 0.41
C PHE A 87 -2.97 -4.86 1.61
N MET A 88 -3.80 -4.61 2.62
CA MET A 88 -3.83 -5.42 3.84
C MET A 88 -4.23 -6.87 3.58
N VAL A 89 -5.24 -7.10 2.72
CA VAL A 89 -5.83 -8.41 2.53
C VAL A 89 -5.33 -9.07 1.25
N ARG A 90 -5.45 -8.39 0.09
CA ARG A 90 -5.19 -9.03 -1.20
C ARG A 90 -3.72 -9.06 -1.56
N VAL A 91 -3.01 -7.94 -1.41
CA VAL A 91 -1.56 -7.90 -1.64
C VAL A 91 -0.85 -8.71 -0.56
N GLY A 92 -1.29 -8.62 0.70
CA GLY A 92 -0.81 -9.48 1.78
C GLY A 92 -0.89 -10.95 1.41
N SER A 93 -2.09 -11.43 1.01
CA SER A 93 -2.28 -12.82 0.56
C SER A 93 -1.40 -13.22 -0.65
N LEU A 94 -1.10 -12.32 -1.58
CA LEU A 94 -0.17 -12.59 -2.68
C LEU A 94 1.27 -12.78 -2.17
N ILE A 95 1.68 -12.02 -1.18
CA ILE A 95 3.00 -12.17 -0.54
C ILE A 95 3.08 -13.51 0.19
N ASP A 96 2.06 -13.88 0.95
CA ASP A 96 2.00 -15.17 1.66
C ASP A 96 2.05 -16.34 0.67
N GLN A 97 1.32 -16.24 -0.47
CA GLN A 97 1.41 -17.22 -1.54
C GLN A 97 2.82 -17.33 -2.14
N MET A 98 3.56 -16.22 -2.28
CA MET A 98 4.95 -16.24 -2.73
C MET A 98 5.89 -16.97 -1.77
N LEU A 99 5.64 -16.86 -0.46
CA LEU A 99 6.42 -17.56 0.57
C LEU A 99 6.16 -19.07 0.54
N LEU A 100 4.91 -19.48 0.24
CA LEU A 100 4.52 -20.89 0.15
C LEU A 100 4.95 -21.53 -1.17
N ASP A 101 4.64 -20.93 -2.30
CA ASP A 101 5.01 -21.43 -3.65
C ASP A 101 5.08 -20.28 -4.66
N LYS A 102 6.31 -19.89 -5.00
CA LYS A 102 6.58 -18.81 -5.97
C LYS A 102 6.04 -19.07 -7.38
N ASN A 103 5.81 -20.33 -7.73
CA ASN A 103 5.35 -20.74 -9.06
C ASN A 103 3.83 -20.97 -9.12
N MET A 104 3.12 -20.82 -8.02
CA MET A 104 1.67 -20.90 -7.97
C MET A 104 1.06 -19.95 -8.99
N LYS A 105 0.10 -20.42 -9.79
CA LYS A 105 -0.52 -19.61 -10.84
C LYS A 105 -2.01 -19.41 -10.59
N GLU A 106 -2.45 -18.17 -10.76
CA GLU A 106 -3.87 -17.82 -10.74
C GLU A 106 -4.63 -18.56 -11.88
N ASN A 107 -5.87 -18.96 -11.60
CA ASN A 107 -6.62 -19.89 -12.45
C ASN A 107 -6.98 -19.35 -13.84
N LYS A 108 -7.22 -18.05 -14.02
CA LYS A 108 -7.73 -17.44 -15.26
C LYS A 108 -6.62 -16.86 -16.12
N THR A 109 -5.79 -16.00 -15.57
CA THR A 109 -4.72 -15.28 -16.28
C THR A 109 -3.39 -16.01 -16.21
N LYS A 110 -3.28 -17.04 -15.36
CA LYS A 110 -2.04 -17.82 -15.15
C LYS A 110 -0.85 -16.99 -14.64
N MET A 111 -1.12 -15.79 -14.10
CA MET A 111 -0.09 -14.97 -13.48
C MET A 111 0.36 -15.58 -12.16
N THR A 112 1.66 -15.55 -11.91
CA THR A 112 2.23 -15.84 -10.58
C THR A 112 1.91 -14.70 -9.60
N PRO A 113 2.02 -14.90 -8.27
CA PRO A 113 1.84 -13.82 -7.30
C PRO A 113 2.78 -12.63 -7.57
N GLN A 114 4.05 -12.87 -7.92
CA GLN A 114 4.99 -11.81 -8.26
C GLN A 114 4.55 -11.02 -9.50
N GLU A 115 4.15 -11.68 -10.58
CA GLU A 115 3.65 -11.02 -11.79
C GLU A 115 2.40 -10.17 -11.50
N GLN A 116 1.54 -10.62 -10.59
CA GLN A 116 0.39 -9.84 -10.15
C GLN A 116 0.81 -8.58 -9.40
N ILE A 117 1.74 -8.70 -8.44
CA ILE A 117 2.28 -7.55 -7.68
C ILE A 117 2.96 -6.55 -8.63
N ASP A 118 3.77 -7.03 -9.56
CA ASP A 118 4.48 -6.20 -10.54
C ASP A 118 3.51 -5.43 -11.46
N ALA A 119 2.32 -5.97 -11.71
CA ALA A 119 1.26 -5.30 -12.46
C ALA A 119 0.43 -4.34 -11.59
N ILE A 120 0.21 -4.66 -10.31
CA ILE A 120 -0.56 -3.86 -9.35
C ILE A 120 0.16 -2.53 -9.04
N ILE A 121 1.45 -2.58 -8.71
CA ILE A 121 2.19 -1.41 -8.20
C ILE A 121 2.17 -0.22 -9.18
N PRO A 122 2.48 -0.37 -10.49
CA PRO A 122 2.41 0.76 -11.42
C PRO A 122 1.00 1.32 -11.58
N GLN A 123 -0.03 0.45 -11.55
CA GLN A 123 -1.42 0.89 -11.65
C GLN A 123 -1.82 1.72 -10.43
N VAL A 124 -1.47 1.27 -9.22
CA VAL A 124 -1.71 2.02 -7.97
C VAL A 124 -0.96 3.35 -7.98
N GLN A 125 0.30 3.39 -8.41
CA GLN A 125 1.06 4.63 -8.52
C GLN A 125 0.40 5.63 -9.48
N LYS A 126 -0.17 5.16 -10.58
CA LYS A 126 -0.92 6.00 -11.53
C LYS A 126 -2.19 6.57 -10.87
N LEU A 127 -2.96 5.74 -10.19
CA LEU A 127 -4.20 6.15 -9.51
C LEU A 127 -3.92 7.11 -8.36
N ASN A 128 -2.86 6.88 -7.60
CA ASN A 128 -2.48 7.78 -6.50
C ASN A 128 -2.10 9.17 -7.00
N ARG A 129 -1.37 9.29 -8.12
CA ARG A 129 -1.10 10.62 -8.72
C ARG A 129 -2.40 11.35 -9.12
N ARG A 130 -3.40 10.63 -9.66
CA ARG A 130 -4.72 11.22 -9.95
C ARG A 130 -5.41 11.67 -8.65
N LYS A 131 -5.44 10.80 -7.64
CA LYS A 131 -6.03 11.11 -6.33
C LYS A 131 -5.37 12.36 -5.71
N ASP A 132 -4.04 12.47 -5.75
CA ASP A 132 -3.33 13.61 -5.19
C ASP A 132 -3.70 14.91 -5.91
N SER A 133 -3.79 14.91 -7.25
CA SER A 133 -4.23 16.06 -8.04
C SER A 133 -5.68 16.47 -7.73
N VAL A 134 -6.58 15.49 -7.60
CA VAL A 134 -7.99 15.74 -7.23
C VAL A 134 -8.09 16.31 -5.82
N TYR A 135 -7.31 15.78 -4.90
CA TYR A 135 -7.26 16.27 -3.52
C TYR A 135 -6.78 17.73 -3.46
N GLU A 136 -5.72 18.09 -4.20
CA GLU A 136 -5.24 19.47 -4.29
C GLU A 136 -6.32 20.41 -4.83
N GLU A 137 -7.03 20.02 -5.90
CA GLU A 137 -8.16 20.80 -6.45
C GLU A 137 -9.27 21.00 -5.43
N MET A 138 -9.65 19.95 -4.70
CA MET A 138 -10.67 20.04 -3.65
C MET A 138 -10.24 20.95 -2.50
N MET A 139 -8.95 20.90 -2.10
CA MET A 139 -8.42 21.79 -1.07
C MET A 139 -8.41 23.25 -1.52
N ASP A 140 -8.19 23.54 -2.80
CA ASP A 140 -8.30 24.88 -3.34
C ASP A 140 -9.76 25.35 -3.36
N SER A 141 -10.70 24.48 -3.74
CA SER A 141 -12.15 24.77 -3.68
C SER A 141 -12.63 25.05 -2.24
N LEU A 142 -12.11 24.34 -1.23
CA LEU A 142 -12.43 24.63 0.18
C LEU A 142 -12.01 26.05 0.59
N LYS A 143 -10.90 26.58 0.04
CA LYS A 143 -10.44 27.95 0.32
C LYS A 143 -11.43 29.00 -0.20
N GLU A 144 -12.12 28.72 -1.33
CA GLU A 144 -13.18 29.58 -1.85
C GLU A 144 -14.39 29.66 -0.88
N HIS A 145 -14.57 28.63 -0.07
CA HIS A 145 -15.55 28.57 1.02
C HIS A 145 -15.00 29.02 2.38
N ASN A 146 -13.86 29.72 2.40
CA ASN A 146 -13.16 30.20 3.60
C ASN A 146 -12.67 29.10 4.55
N ILE A 147 -12.55 27.85 4.10
CA ILE A 147 -11.97 26.75 4.90
C ILE A 147 -10.51 26.54 4.47
N HIS A 148 -9.58 26.82 5.37
CA HIS A 148 -8.14 26.81 5.06
C HIS A 148 -7.39 25.76 5.89
N LEU A 149 -6.72 24.80 5.23
CA LEU A 149 -5.62 24.08 5.86
C LEU A 149 -4.35 24.90 5.70
N VAL A 150 -3.71 25.19 6.82
CA VAL A 150 -2.49 26.00 6.88
C VAL A 150 -1.28 25.17 7.33
N ASN A 151 -0.10 25.63 6.95
CA ASN A 151 1.18 25.07 7.41
C ASN A 151 2.06 26.19 7.98
N PHE A 152 3.13 25.84 8.68
CA PHE A 152 4.01 26.80 9.33
C PHE A 152 4.72 27.79 8.38
N GLN A 153 4.72 27.57 7.08
CA GLN A 153 5.29 28.48 6.09
C GLN A 153 4.35 29.67 5.75
N LYS A 154 3.04 29.50 6.00
CA LYS A 154 1.98 30.44 5.56
C LYS A 154 1.21 31.08 6.72
N ILE A 155 1.75 31.03 7.94
CA ILE A 155 1.11 31.63 9.13
C ILE A 155 1.87 32.87 9.63
N SER A 156 1.13 33.78 10.27
CA SER A 156 1.68 34.97 10.91
C SER A 156 2.46 34.61 12.19
N LYS A 157 3.27 35.55 12.67
CA LYS A 157 3.99 35.39 13.94
C LYS A 157 3.03 35.14 15.12
N LYS A 158 1.90 35.83 15.17
CA LYS A 158 0.88 35.67 16.23
C LYS A 158 0.28 34.28 16.21
N GLU A 159 -0.06 33.75 15.02
CA GLU A 159 -0.57 32.38 14.86
C GLU A 159 0.49 31.34 15.26
N SER A 160 1.74 31.55 14.89
CA SER A 160 2.85 30.68 15.30
C SER A 160 3.06 30.67 16.82
N GLU A 161 2.89 31.81 17.50
CA GLU A 161 2.96 31.92 18.96
C GLU A 161 1.79 31.18 19.63
N TYR A 162 0.58 31.33 19.08
CA TYR A 162 -0.60 30.60 19.54
C TYR A 162 -0.43 29.08 19.39
N LEU A 163 -0.03 28.60 18.21
CA LEU A 163 0.19 27.18 17.94
C LEU A 163 1.32 26.59 18.80
N ARG A 164 2.34 27.39 19.11
CA ARG A 164 3.39 26.97 20.05
C ARG A 164 2.87 26.78 21.46
N ALA A 165 2.06 27.72 21.94
CA ALA A 165 1.43 27.59 23.27
C ALA A 165 0.50 26.39 23.32
N TYR A 166 -0.35 26.21 22.31
CA TYR A 166 -1.23 25.07 22.18
C TYR A 166 -0.45 23.74 22.16
N PHE A 167 0.59 23.64 21.34
CA PHE A 167 1.44 22.43 21.32
C PHE A 167 2.01 22.09 22.69
N GLN A 168 2.50 23.08 23.42
CA GLN A 168 3.11 22.87 24.75
C GLN A 168 2.08 22.45 25.81
N ALA A 169 0.86 22.98 25.74
CA ALA A 169 -0.17 22.70 26.71
C ALA A 169 -0.94 21.42 26.42
N GLU A 170 -1.30 21.19 25.16
CA GLU A 170 -2.31 20.19 24.79
C GLU A 170 -1.72 18.95 24.09
N ILE A 171 -0.61 19.08 23.36
CA ILE A 171 -0.05 17.96 22.58
C ILE A 171 1.20 17.36 23.22
N ALA A 172 2.18 18.20 23.56
CA ALA A 172 3.48 17.72 24.03
C ALA A 172 3.42 16.82 25.28
N PRO A 173 2.50 17.01 26.25
CA PRO A 173 2.37 16.11 27.40
C PRO A 173 1.80 14.72 27.05
N LEU A 174 1.11 14.61 25.91
CA LEU A 174 0.35 13.41 25.51
C LEU A 174 1.08 12.54 24.49
N ILE A 175 2.14 13.04 23.87
CA ILE A 175 2.93 12.27 22.89
C ILE A 175 4.03 11.46 23.60
N SER A 176 4.33 10.27 23.05
CA SER A 176 5.35 9.36 23.57
C SER A 176 6.45 9.15 22.55
N PRO A 177 7.45 10.04 22.45
CA PRO A 177 8.54 9.91 21.50
C PRO A 177 9.47 8.76 21.89
N THR A 178 9.83 7.94 20.92
CA THR A 178 10.76 6.81 21.07
C THR A 178 12.03 7.07 20.24
N ILE A 179 13.20 6.70 20.79
CA ILE A 179 14.47 6.78 20.07
C ILE A 179 15.04 5.38 19.93
N ILE A 180 15.28 4.96 18.70
CA ILE A 180 15.78 3.63 18.37
C ILE A 180 17.24 3.72 17.95
N GLY A 181 18.09 2.92 18.60
CA GLY A 181 19.49 2.73 18.23
C GLY A 181 19.70 1.36 17.57
N LYS A 182 20.88 1.15 16.97
CA LYS A 182 21.23 -0.09 16.23
C LYS A 182 21.05 -1.41 17.03
N ARG A 183 20.95 -1.35 18.36
CA ARG A 183 20.83 -2.53 19.23
C ARG A 183 19.45 -2.67 19.87
N GLN A 184 18.53 -1.79 19.54
CA GLN A 184 17.17 -1.84 20.06
C GLN A 184 16.24 -2.44 19.01
N PRO A 185 15.29 -3.30 19.39
CA PRO A 185 14.30 -3.82 18.47
C PRO A 185 13.48 -2.66 17.88
N PHE A 186 13.05 -2.81 16.65
CA PHE A 186 12.15 -1.85 16.03
C PHE A 186 10.78 -1.94 16.73
N PRO A 187 10.15 -0.82 17.12
CA PRO A 187 8.88 -0.86 17.81
C PRO A 187 7.77 -1.29 16.86
N PHE A 188 6.78 -1.95 17.41
CA PHE A 188 5.56 -2.23 16.66
C PHE A 188 4.84 -0.92 16.34
N LEU A 189 4.65 -0.65 15.05
CA LEU A 189 3.88 0.49 14.57
C LEU A 189 2.47 0.01 14.23
N LYS A 190 1.45 0.62 14.82
CA LYS A 190 0.06 0.26 14.58
C LYS A 190 -0.36 0.54 13.12
N ASN A 191 -1.23 -0.34 12.61
CA ASN A 191 -1.74 -0.24 11.27
C ASN A 191 -2.58 1.03 11.08
N LYS A 192 -2.45 1.67 9.91
CA LYS A 192 -3.16 2.90 9.51
C LYS A 192 -2.85 4.14 10.35
N GLU A 193 -2.01 4.06 11.37
CA GLU A 193 -1.60 5.23 12.15
C GLU A 193 -0.52 6.05 11.46
N ILE A 194 -0.51 7.35 11.76
CA ILE A 194 0.48 8.32 11.27
C ILE A 194 1.56 8.49 12.33
N TYR A 195 2.81 8.48 11.90
CA TYR A 195 3.99 8.71 12.75
C TYR A 195 4.86 9.81 12.17
N ALA A 196 5.34 10.70 13.01
CA ALA A 196 6.44 11.57 12.67
C ALA A 196 7.75 10.84 12.95
N VAL A 197 8.58 10.68 11.92
CA VAL A 197 9.89 10.03 12.03
C VAL A 197 11.01 11.01 11.74
N ALA A 198 12.16 10.83 12.41
CA ALA A 198 13.31 11.70 12.25
C ALA A 198 14.63 10.93 12.33
N VAL A 199 15.56 11.28 11.46
CA VAL A 199 16.96 10.87 11.59
C VAL A 199 17.65 11.84 12.56
N LEU A 200 18.06 11.30 13.70
CA LEU A 200 18.65 12.00 14.81
C LEU A 200 20.16 11.73 14.86
N GLU A 201 20.98 12.76 14.93
CA GLU A 201 22.41 12.62 15.09
C GLU A 201 22.83 13.01 16.51
N THR A 202 23.61 12.14 17.16
CA THR A 202 24.21 12.42 18.46
C THR A 202 25.42 13.34 18.32
N LYS A 203 25.89 13.95 19.41
CA LYS A 203 27.12 14.77 19.44
C LYS A 203 28.37 14.03 18.91
N ASN A 204 28.37 12.71 18.96
CA ASN A 204 29.46 11.86 18.49
C ASN A 204 29.24 11.36 17.05
N GLY A 205 28.33 11.95 16.26
CA GLY A 205 28.05 11.60 14.87
C GLY A 205 27.31 10.29 14.67
N LYS A 206 26.78 9.64 15.75
CA LYS A 206 25.99 8.42 15.60
C LYS A 206 24.55 8.74 15.26
N GLU A 207 24.02 8.07 14.23
CA GLU A 207 22.63 8.20 13.83
C GLU A 207 21.72 7.28 14.66
N LYS A 208 20.53 7.78 14.93
CA LYS A 208 19.41 7.08 15.57
C LYS A 208 18.12 7.46 14.86
N LEU A 209 17.10 6.65 15.02
CA LEU A 209 15.76 6.93 14.52
C LEU A 209 14.88 7.41 15.66
N GLY A 210 14.26 8.58 15.49
CA GLY A 210 13.22 9.09 16.37
C GLY A 210 11.85 8.78 15.76
N ILE A 211 10.92 8.26 16.57
CA ILE A 211 9.54 7.95 16.16
C ILE A 211 8.58 8.57 17.15
N ILE A 212 7.54 9.25 16.66
CA ILE A 212 6.50 9.88 17.46
C ILE A 212 5.15 9.47 16.88
N PRO A 213 4.29 8.75 17.62
CA PRO A 213 2.91 8.53 17.23
C PRO A 213 2.17 9.87 17.10
N CYS A 214 1.49 10.10 15.98
CA CYS A 214 0.68 11.30 15.74
C CYS A 214 -0.81 11.03 15.92
N GLY A 215 -1.24 9.77 15.90
CA GLY A 215 -2.60 9.36 16.21
C GLY A 215 -2.78 9.31 17.72
N ASN A 216 -3.75 10.08 18.23
CA ASN A 216 -4.14 10.02 19.62
C ASN A 216 -5.63 10.40 19.73
N GLU A 217 -6.38 9.64 20.50
CA GLU A 217 -7.78 9.95 20.82
C GLU A 217 -7.91 11.10 21.82
N THR A 218 -6.81 11.58 22.38
CA THR A 218 -6.77 12.56 23.46
C THR A 218 -6.62 14.01 23.00
N PHE A 219 -6.29 14.26 21.72
CA PHE A 219 -6.25 15.61 21.14
C PHE A 219 -6.80 15.61 19.71
N ASP A 220 -7.36 16.77 19.31
CA ASP A 220 -7.97 16.93 18.00
C ASP A 220 -6.91 16.89 16.88
N ARG A 221 -7.23 16.20 15.79
CA ARG A 221 -6.38 16.18 14.61
C ARG A 221 -6.41 17.52 13.87
N LEU A 222 -7.59 18.16 13.79
CA LEU A 222 -7.79 19.48 13.19
C LEU A 222 -7.79 20.55 14.26
N ILE A 223 -6.69 21.28 14.39
CA ILE A 223 -6.52 22.32 15.37
C ILE A 223 -6.95 23.64 14.76
N ASN A 224 -8.05 24.22 15.29
CA ASN A 224 -8.56 25.51 14.83
C ASN A 224 -7.60 26.62 15.27
N ILE A 225 -7.26 27.51 14.35
CA ILE A 225 -6.52 28.74 14.65
C ILE A 225 -7.52 29.81 15.07
N SER A 226 -7.48 30.18 16.33
CA SER A 226 -8.41 31.07 17.00
C SER A 226 -8.86 32.27 16.14
N GLY A 227 -10.18 32.37 15.93
CA GLY A 227 -10.84 33.49 15.25
C GLY A 227 -10.81 33.43 13.71
N LYS A 228 -10.48 32.29 13.12
CA LYS A 228 -10.46 32.08 11.66
C LYS A 228 -10.96 30.67 11.33
N ASP A 229 -11.51 30.49 10.13
CA ASP A 229 -11.83 29.17 9.55
C ASP A 229 -10.55 28.52 8.97
N ALA A 230 -9.48 28.58 9.76
CA ALA A 230 -8.17 28.03 9.42
C ALA A 230 -7.79 26.92 10.40
N TYR A 231 -7.28 25.81 9.85
CA TYR A 231 -6.97 24.61 10.62
C TYR A 231 -5.55 24.15 10.35
N MET A 232 -4.88 23.70 11.41
CA MET A 232 -3.56 23.06 11.37
C MET A 232 -3.75 21.57 11.69
N LEU A 233 -3.12 20.67 10.93
CA LEU A 233 -3.08 19.26 11.26
C LEU A 233 -2.13 19.00 12.43
N SER A 234 -2.54 18.19 13.42
CA SER A 234 -1.72 17.86 14.58
C SER A 234 -0.42 17.16 14.21
N GLU A 235 -0.44 16.27 13.19
CA GLU A 235 0.75 15.61 12.68
C GLU A 235 1.76 16.60 12.06
N GLU A 236 1.30 17.61 11.36
CA GLU A 236 2.16 18.70 10.84
C GLU A 236 2.77 19.52 11.98
N MET A 237 1.99 19.77 13.03
CA MET A 237 2.48 20.46 14.23
C MET A 237 3.54 19.63 14.95
N ILE A 238 3.31 18.34 15.16
CA ILE A 238 4.28 17.42 15.77
C ILE A 238 5.57 17.40 14.91
N LEU A 239 5.43 17.24 13.60
CA LEU A 239 6.56 17.24 12.67
C LEU A 239 7.36 18.54 12.76
N HIS A 240 6.69 19.69 12.85
CA HIS A 240 7.35 20.99 13.00
C HIS A 240 8.21 21.04 14.27
N TYR A 241 7.68 20.54 15.40
CA TYR A 241 8.34 20.60 16.71
C TYR A 241 9.27 19.41 17.00
N VAL A 242 9.51 18.49 16.08
CA VAL A 242 10.48 17.38 16.21
C VAL A 242 11.82 17.83 16.81
N PRO A 243 12.47 18.97 16.39
CA PRO A 243 13.73 19.40 16.99
C PRO A 243 13.61 19.81 18.45
N ARG A 244 12.42 20.21 18.90
CA ARG A 244 12.16 20.55 20.32
C ARG A 244 11.82 19.33 21.16
N ILE A 245 11.21 18.31 20.54
CA ILE A 245 10.86 17.04 21.19
C ILE A 245 12.16 16.26 21.47
N PHE A 246 13.03 16.12 20.48
CA PHE A 246 14.30 15.40 20.62
C PHE A 246 15.46 16.33 21.02
N LYS A 247 15.30 17.01 22.16
CA LYS A 247 16.36 17.89 22.69
C LYS A 247 17.68 17.13 22.87
N GLY A 248 18.77 17.72 22.42
CA GLY A 248 20.11 17.13 22.54
C GLY A 248 20.56 16.30 21.32
N TYR A 249 19.71 16.15 20.32
CA TYR A 249 20.04 15.57 19.02
C TYR A 249 19.99 16.63 17.92
N HIS A 250 20.83 16.46 16.90
CA HIS A 250 20.68 17.19 15.65
C HIS A 250 19.73 16.44 14.72
N VAL A 251 18.70 17.09 14.21
CA VAL A 251 17.70 16.48 13.30
C VAL A 251 18.21 16.64 11.87
N LYS A 252 18.68 15.55 11.24
CA LYS A 252 19.18 15.55 9.87
C LYS A 252 18.04 15.54 8.84
N ALA A 253 17.02 14.75 9.11
CA ALA A 253 15.83 14.63 8.25
C ALA A 253 14.62 14.30 9.11
N LYS A 254 13.43 14.67 8.64
CA LYS A 254 12.16 14.33 9.27
C LYS A 254 11.05 14.24 8.23
N THR A 255 10.11 13.35 8.46
CA THR A 255 8.93 13.16 7.59
C THR A 255 7.77 12.56 8.37
N LEU A 256 6.60 12.55 7.76
CA LEU A 256 5.46 11.74 8.22
C LEU A 256 5.44 10.42 7.45
N ILE A 257 5.13 9.35 8.15
CA ILE A 257 4.87 8.03 7.56
C ILE A 257 3.53 7.49 8.04
N ARG A 258 2.93 6.64 7.24
CA ARG A 258 1.75 5.85 7.58
C ARG A 258 1.99 4.41 7.18
N ILE A 259 1.69 3.48 8.07
CA ILE A 259 1.94 2.06 7.86
C ILE A 259 0.64 1.38 7.43
N THR A 260 0.74 0.53 6.40
CA THR A 260 -0.29 -0.44 6.04
C THR A 260 0.33 -1.83 6.13
N ARG A 261 -0.23 -2.70 6.97
CA ARG A 261 0.28 -4.05 7.24
C ARG A 261 -0.60 -5.11 6.60
N ASN A 262 -0.05 -6.32 6.43
CA ASN A 262 -0.84 -7.51 6.15
C ASN A 262 -1.86 -7.73 7.28
N ALA A 263 -3.11 -8.05 6.94
CA ALA A 263 -4.19 -8.28 7.90
C ALA A 263 -3.95 -9.52 8.78
N ASP A 264 -3.24 -10.51 8.24
CA ASP A 264 -2.96 -11.77 8.95
C ASP A 264 -1.88 -11.63 10.05
N ILE A 265 -1.20 -10.48 10.10
CA ILE A 265 -0.34 -10.13 11.24
C ILE A 265 -1.25 -9.53 12.32
N ASP A 266 -1.87 -10.38 13.10
CA ASP A 266 -2.74 -9.98 14.20
C ASP A 266 -1.91 -9.33 15.31
N ALA A 267 -2.24 -8.07 15.63
CA ALA A 267 -1.57 -7.35 16.70
C ALA A 267 -1.86 -7.96 18.09
N ASP A 268 -2.96 -8.68 18.21
CA ASP A 268 -3.35 -9.33 19.47
C ASP A 268 -2.57 -10.65 19.69
N ALA A 269 -2.10 -11.30 18.63
CA ALA A 269 -1.12 -12.41 18.73
C ALA A 269 0.23 -11.97 19.30
N LEU A 270 0.47 -10.65 19.35
CA LEU A 270 1.68 -10.02 19.89
C LEU A 270 1.79 -10.10 21.43
N TYR A 271 0.74 -10.44 22.12
CA TYR A 271 0.73 -10.63 23.58
C TYR A 271 0.91 -12.10 24.00
N ASP A 272 1.06 -13.02 23.03
CA ASP A 272 1.44 -14.40 23.31
C ASP A 272 2.96 -14.41 23.58
N GLU A 273 3.33 -14.61 24.84
CA GLU A 273 4.72 -14.51 25.36
C GLU A 273 5.72 -15.51 24.71
N ASP A 274 5.21 -16.43 23.88
CA ASP A 274 5.99 -17.51 23.23
C ASP A 274 6.39 -17.21 21.78
N LEU A 275 5.96 -16.10 21.16
CA LEU A 275 6.35 -15.74 19.79
C LEU A 275 7.58 -14.81 19.78
N ASP A 276 8.74 -15.34 19.35
CA ASP A 276 9.95 -14.54 19.18
C ASP A 276 9.85 -13.67 17.92
N TYR A 277 9.42 -12.41 18.12
CA TYR A 277 9.25 -11.37 17.07
C TYR A 277 10.50 -11.07 16.26
N ARG A 278 11.68 -11.42 16.74
CA ARG A 278 12.92 -11.16 16.04
C ARG A 278 13.02 -11.97 14.76
N ASP A 279 12.46 -13.16 14.74
CA ASP A 279 12.47 -14.04 13.57
C ASP A 279 11.49 -13.54 12.50
N PHE A 280 10.34 -12.96 12.90
CA PHE A 280 9.34 -12.40 11.97
C PHE A 280 9.74 -11.08 11.31
N MET A 281 10.70 -10.36 11.90
CA MET A 281 11.12 -9.03 11.42
C MET A 281 12.47 -9.06 10.69
N THR A 282 13.13 -10.22 10.62
CA THR A 282 14.43 -10.42 9.97
C THR A 282 14.33 -11.19 8.65
N GLU A 283 13.20 -11.76 8.31
CA GLU A 283 12.86 -12.30 6.98
C GLU A 283 12.11 -11.23 6.12
#